data_c08974e5b018976f7e7cc499e37a056d
#
_entry.id   c08974e5b018976f7e7cc499e37a056d
#
_cell.length_a   1.000
_cell.length_b   1.000
_cell.length_c   1.000
_cell.angle_alpha   90.00
_cell.angle_beta   90.00
_cell.angle_gamma   90.00
#
_symmetry.space_group_name_H-M   'P 1'
#
loop_
_entity.id
_entity.type
_entity.pdbx_description
1 polymer ?
#
loop_
_entity_poly.entity_id
_entity_poly.type
_entity_poly.pdbx_seq_one_letter_code
_entity_poly.pdbx_strand_id
1 'polypeptide(L)'
;MHVLILGAAAGGGFPQWNCHCPNCKGLREGKIKAKGRTQSSIAVSSDGTNWVLINASPDLREQINSHPQLWPDAHVSRGTRISAIVLTDSQIDHTTGLLTLREGLP
;
A
#
# COMPACT_ATOMS: atom_id res chain seq x y z
N MET A 1 16.70 -11.06 3.11
CA MET A 1 15.65 -10.34 2.37
C MET A 1 14.55 -9.90 3.33
N HIS A 2 14.06 -8.69 3.15
CA HIS A 2 12.96 -8.14 3.93
C HIS A 2 11.72 -8.06 3.05
N VAL A 3 10.58 -8.43 3.59
CA VAL A 3 9.29 -8.34 2.88
C VAL A 3 8.29 -7.64 3.78
N LEU A 4 7.62 -6.62 3.25
CA LEU A 4 6.51 -5.95 3.92
C LEU A 4 5.22 -6.24 3.14
N ILE A 5 4.22 -6.76 3.83
CA ILE A 5 2.87 -6.90 3.28
C ILE A 5 2.16 -5.56 3.47
N LEU A 6 2.02 -4.81 2.40
CA LEU A 6 1.39 -3.47 2.47
C LEU A 6 -0.13 -3.57 2.49
N GLY A 7 -0.67 -4.52 1.78
CA GLY A 7 -2.09 -4.79 1.75
C GLY A 7 -2.36 -6.19 1.25
N ALA A 8 -3.49 -6.77 1.65
CA ALA A 8 -3.83 -8.16 1.36
C ALA A 8 -5.26 -8.33 0.81
N ALA A 9 -5.99 -7.24 0.57
CA ALA A 9 -7.33 -7.32 0.03
C ALA A 9 -7.31 -7.35 -1.50
N ALA A 10 -8.38 -7.87 -2.07
CA ALA A 10 -8.66 -7.75 -3.49
C ALA A 10 -9.01 -6.29 -3.84
N GLY A 11 -9.23 -6.00 -5.12
CA GLY A 11 -9.64 -4.69 -5.58
C GLY A 11 -10.83 -4.15 -4.78
N GLY A 12 -10.77 -2.89 -4.40
CA GLY A 12 -11.76 -2.24 -3.54
C GLY A 12 -11.42 -2.27 -2.05
N GLY A 13 -10.51 -3.12 -1.63
CA GLY A 13 -10.12 -3.22 -0.21
C GLY A 13 -11.14 -3.94 0.66
N PHE A 14 -10.90 -3.93 1.98
CA PHE A 14 -11.83 -4.49 2.96
C PHE A 14 -11.93 -3.54 4.16
N PRO A 15 -13.11 -2.94 4.46
CA PRO A 15 -14.36 -3.10 3.73
C PRO A 15 -14.29 -2.43 2.36
N GLN A 16 -15.00 -3.01 1.39
CA GLN A 16 -15.11 -2.39 0.08
C GLN A 16 -16.08 -1.21 0.14
N TRP A 17 -15.76 -0.10 -0.54
CA TRP A 17 -16.50 1.16 -0.41
C TRP A 17 -18.00 1.04 -0.70
N ASN A 18 -18.38 0.16 -1.62
CA ASN A 18 -19.79 -0.02 -2.02
C ASN A 18 -20.36 -1.38 -1.59
N CYS A 19 -19.74 -2.04 -0.63
CA CYS A 19 -20.18 -3.34 -0.14
C CYS A 19 -20.77 -3.23 1.26
N HIS A 20 -21.93 -3.84 1.45
CA HIS A 20 -22.59 -3.91 2.74
C HIS A 20 -22.95 -5.35 3.11
N CYS A 21 -22.14 -6.31 2.65
CA CYS A 21 -22.28 -7.72 3.01
C CYS A 21 -22.04 -7.91 4.51
N PRO A 22 -22.37 -9.07 5.08
CA PRO A 22 -22.20 -9.30 6.53
C PRO A 22 -20.80 -8.97 7.04
N ASN A 23 -19.75 -9.26 6.26
CA ASN A 23 -18.37 -8.99 6.68
C ASN A 23 -18.03 -7.50 6.61
N CYS A 24 -18.32 -6.82 5.51
CA CYS A 24 -18.04 -5.40 5.39
C CYS A 24 -18.87 -4.57 6.36
N LYS A 25 -20.17 -4.91 6.50
CA LYS A 25 -21.04 -4.28 7.47
C LYS A 25 -20.56 -4.53 8.89
N GLY A 26 -20.23 -5.77 9.22
CA GLY A 26 -19.77 -6.15 10.54
C GLY A 26 -18.47 -5.45 10.93
N LEU A 27 -17.55 -5.29 9.99
CA LEU A 27 -16.31 -4.55 10.25
C LEU A 27 -16.59 -3.07 10.54
N ARG A 28 -17.42 -2.41 9.72
CA ARG A 28 -17.76 -0.99 9.93
C ARG A 28 -18.44 -0.73 11.26
N GLU A 29 -19.28 -1.67 11.69
CA GLU A 29 -20.02 -1.57 12.94
C GLU A 29 -19.25 -2.09 14.15
N GLY A 30 -18.05 -2.64 13.96
CA GLY A 30 -17.25 -3.20 15.03
C GLY A 30 -17.81 -4.49 15.62
N LYS A 31 -18.65 -5.20 14.86
CA LYS A 31 -19.35 -6.40 15.36
C LYS A 31 -18.63 -7.71 15.07
N ILE A 32 -17.58 -7.68 14.26
CA ILE A 32 -16.77 -8.87 13.97
C ILE A 32 -15.32 -8.62 14.36
N LYS A 33 -14.61 -9.70 14.68
CA LYS A 33 -13.17 -9.64 14.96
C LYS A 33 -12.40 -9.73 13.65
N ALA A 34 -12.21 -8.58 13.00
CA ALA A 34 -11.45 -8.50 11.78
C ALA A 34 -10.78 -7.13 11.68
N LYS A 35 -9.72 -7.05 10.90
CA LYS A 35 -9.05 -5.79 10.58
C LYS A 35 -9.36 -5.40 9.16
N GLY A 36 -9.53 -4.11 8.92
CA GLY A 36 -9.57 -3.57 7.57
C GLY A 36 -8.30 -3.94 6.81
N ARG A 37 -8.42 -4.13 5.50
CA ARG A 37 -7.30 -4.46 4.62
C ARG A 37 -7.29 -3.52 3.44
N THR A 38 -6.11 -2.98 3.13
CA THR A 38 -5.87 -2.25 1.90
C THR A 38 -5.63 -3.22 0.76
N GLN A 39 -5.65 -2.71 -0.47
CA GLN A 39 -5.52 -3.53 -1.67
C GLN A 39 -4.12 -4.13 -1.78
N SER A 40 -4.04 -5.30 -2.41
CA SER A 40 -2.84 -6.14 -2.46
C SER A 40 -1.62 -5.40 -3.00
N SER A 41 -0.55 -5.42 -2.23
CA SER A 41 0.78 -4.93 -2.62
C SER A 41 1.81 -5.39 -1.59
N ILE A 42 3.05 -5.59 -2.04
CA ILE A 42 4.16 -5.88 -1.14
C ILE A 42 5.36 -5.00 -1.47
N ALA A 43 6.23 -4.83 -0.52
CA ALA A 43 7.53 -4.21 -0.71
C ALA A 43 8.62 -5.22 -0.33
N VAL A 44 9.69 -5.26 -1.10
CA VAL A 44 10.82 -6.15 -0.86
C VAL A 44 12.12 -5.35 -0.80
N SER A 45 13.06 -5.81 0.02
CA SER A 45 14.36 -5.17 0.16
C SER A 45 15.44 -6.19 0.47
N SER A 46 16.62 -6.00 -0.07
CA SER A 46 17.79 -6.82 0.28
C SER A 46 18.49 -6.31 1.55
N ASP A 47 18.43 -5.01 1.82
CA ASP A 47 19.18 -4.37 2.90
C ASP A 47 18.30 -3.74 3.99
N GLY A 48 16.99 -3.70 3.81
CA GLY A 48 16.05 -3.08 4.74
C GLY A 48 15.97 -1.56 4.62
N THR A 49 16.70 -0.95 3.68
CA THR A 49 16.76 0.50 3.50
C THR A 49 16.21 0.94 2.15
N ASN A 50 16.57 0.23 1.09
CA ASN A 50 16.09 0.50 -0.27
C ASN A 50 15.07 -0.55 -0.67
N TRP A 51 13.91 -0.10 -1.12
CA TRP A 51 12.76 -0.96 -1.32
C TRP A 51 12.28 -0.96 -2.76
N VAL A 52 11.79 -2.11 -3.19
CA VAL A 52 11.10 -2.29 -4.46
C VAL A 52 9.65 -2.64 -4.15
N LEU A 53 8.73 -1.87 -4.73
CA LEU A 53 7.30 -2.20 -4.63
C LEU A 53 6.93 -3.21 -5.72
N ILE A 54 6.13 -4.19 -5.34
CA ILE A 54 5.47 -5.08 -6.30
C ILE A 54 4.03 -4.63 -6.37
N ASN A 55 3.68 -4.00 -7.48
CA ASN A 55 2.42 -3.31 -7.73
C ASN A 55 2.27 -2.01 -6.91
N ALA A 56 1.52 -1.08 -7.47
CA ALA A 56 1.19 0.20 -6.84
C ALA A 56 -0.33 0.31 -6.76
N SER A 57 -0.89 -0.01 -5.60
CA SER A 57 -2.34 -0.02 -5.40
C SER A 57 -2.89 1.40 -5.24
N PRO A 58 -4.21 1.59 -5.43
CA PRO A 58 -4.85 2.87 -5.13
C PRO A 58 -4.66 3.33 -3.68
N ASP A 59 -4.34 2.41 -2.77
CA ASP A 59 -4.11 2.70 -1.35
C ASP A 59 -2.65 3.02 -1.02
N LEU A 60 -1.80 3.23 -2.03
CA LEU A 60 -0.35 3.34 -1.83
C LEU A 60 0.04 4.43 -0.83
N ARG A 61 -0.60 5.58 -0.87
CA ARG A 61 -0.31 6.67 0.08
C ARG A 61 -0.52 6.22 1.53
N GLU A 62 -1.64 5.57 1.80
CA GLU A 62 -1.94 5.04 3.12
C GLU A 62 -0.96 3.93 3.51
N GLN A 63 -0.62 3.07 2.56
CA GLN A 63 0.32 1.98 2.79
C GLN A 63 1.71 2.49 3.15
N ILE A 64 2.21 3.51 2.46
CA ILE A 64 3.50 4.13 2.79
C ILE A 64 3.43 4.77 4.17
N ASN A 65 2.37 5.53 4.44
CA ASN A 65 2.24 6.22 5.72
C ASN A 65 2.14 5.26 6.91
N SER A 66 1.64 4.05 6.68
CA SER A 66 1.50 3.02 7.71
C SER A 66 2.78 2.21 7.94
N HIS A 67 3.80 2.38 7.10
CA HIS A 67 5.04 1.59 7.18
C HIS A 67 6.25 2.52 7.25
N PRO A 68 6.73 2.84 8.47
CA PRO A 68 7.87 3.74 8.66
C PRO A 68 9.12 3.36 7.88
N GLN A 69 9.31 2.08 7.56
CA GLN A 69 10.42 1.60 6.76
C GLN A 69 10.46 2.21 5.36
N LEU A 70 9.30 2.65 4.85
CA LEU A 70 9.17 3.27 3.52
C LEU A 70 9.21 4.80 3.56
N TRP A 71 9.28 5.39 4.75
CA TRP A 71 9.34 6.85 4.88
C TRP A 71 10.68 7.39 4.36
N PRO A 72 10.74 8.66 3.96
CA PRO A 72 12.01 9.28 3.61
C PRO A 72 13.03 9.18 4.74
N ASP A 73 14.30 9.23 4.38
CA ASP A 73 15.37 9.31 5.37
C ASP A 73 15.15 10.52 6.28
N ALA A 74 15.44 10.37 7.58
CA ALA A 74 15.22 11.40 8.58
C ALA A 74 16.03 12.69 8.32
N HIS A 75 17.07 12.63 7.50
CA HIS A 75 17.96 13.76 7.24
C HIS A 75 17.59 14.53 5.97
N VAL A 76 16.50 14.18 5.28
CA VAL A 76 16.05 14.86 4.07
C VAL A 76 14.65 15.41 4.25
N SER A 77 14.40 16.57 3.66
CA SER A 77 13.07 17.20 3.70
C SER A 77 12.09 16.52 2.76
N ARG A 78 12.59 15.98 1.66
CA ARG A 78 11.78 15.28 0.67
C ARG A 78 12.64 14.25 -0.04
N GLY A 79 12.12 13.02 -0.10
CA GLY A 79 12.83 11.93 -0.74
C GLY A 79 12.01 10.65 -0.64
N THR A 80 12.60 9.55 -1.05
CA THR A 80 11.95 8.23 -0.97
C THR A 80 12.98 7.14 -0.81
N ARG A 81 12.59 6.07 -0.12
CA ARG A 81 13.35 4.83 -0.05
C ARG A 81 12.88 3.79 -1.04
N ILE A 82 11.93 4.16 -1.91
CA ILE A 82 11.43 3.29 -2.95
C ILE A 82 12.31 3.48 -4.19
N SER A 83 13.05 2.44 -4.57
CA SER A 83 14.01 2.48 -5.67
C SER A 83 13.37 2.12 -7.01
N ALA A 84 12.35 1.28 -7.00
CA ALA A 84 11.70 0.79 -8.20
C ALA A 84 10.31 0.25 -7.88
N ILE A 85 9.49 0.16 -8.92
CA ILE A 85 8.16 -0.44 -8.84
C ILE A 85 8.05 -1.46 -9.97
N VAL A 86 7.69 -2.68 -9.63
CA VAL A 86 7.45 -3.76 -10.61
C VAL A 86 5.94 -4.00 -10.69
N LEU A 87 5.39 -3.89 -11.88
CA LEU A 87 3.97 -4.14 -12.12
C LEU A 87 3.81 -5.55 -12.69
N THR A 88 2.94 -6.34 -12.07
CA THR A 88 2.68 -7.70 -12.55
C THR A 88 1.68 -7.72 -13.71
N ASP A 89 0.84 -6.70 -13.80
CA ASP A 89 -0.14 -6.51 -14.88
C ASP A 89 -0.57 -5.04 -14.91
N SER A 90 -1.57 -4.71 -15.74
CA SER A 90 -2.05 -3.35 -15.90
C SER A 90 -3.40 -3.09 -15.23
N GLN A 91 -3.82 -3.95 -14.30
CA GLN A 91 -5.08 -3.75 -13.59
C GLN A 91 -5.06 -2.48 -12.75
N ILE A 92 -6.22 -1.88 -12.56
CA ILE A 92 -6.36 -0.61 -11.84
C ILE A 92 -5.82 -0.72 -10.41
N ASP A 93 -6.13 -1.81 -9.73
CA ASP A 93 -5.68 -2.04 -8.35
C ASP A 93 -4.18 -2.33 -8.23
N HIS A 94 -3.46 -2.49 -9.33
CA HIS A 94 -2.01 -2.69 -9.36
C HIS A 94 -1.23 -1.50 -9.91
N THR A 95 -1.88 -0.53 -10.57
CA THR A 95 -1.20 0.53 -11.30
C THR A 95 -1.57 1.95 -10.89
N THR A 96 -2.79 2.18 -10.39
CA THR A 96 -3.25 3.55 -10.13
C THR A 96 -2.53 4.25 -9.00
N GLY A 97 -1.88 3.51 -8.11
CA GLY A 97 -1.02 4.11 -7.09
C GLY A 97 0.13 4.93 -7.66
N LEU A 98 0.52 4.70 -8.91
CA LEU A 98 1.54 5.52 -9.59
C LEU A 98 1.15 7.00 -9.63
N LEU A 99 -0.13 7.31 -9.68
CA LEU A 99 -0.60 8.71 -9.68
C LEU A 99 -0.32 9.41 -8.35
N THR A 100 -0.17 8.67 -7.26
CA THR A 100 0.20 9.21 -5.95
C THR A 100 1.65 9.70 -5.93
N LEU A 101 2.52 9.10 -6.73
CA LEU A 101 3.96 9.32 -6.69
C LEU A 101 4.43 10.44 -7.65
N ARG A 102 3.57 11.38 -7.94
CA ARG A 102 3.86 12.47 -8.90
C ARG A 102 4.70 13.61 -8.32
N GLU A 103 4.85 13.68 -7.00
CA GLU A 103 5.55 14.79 -6.35
C GLU A 103 7.06 14.64 -6.54
N GLY A 104 7.70 15.72 -6.99
CA GLY A 104 9.14 15.77 -7.17
C GLY A 104 9.89 16.23 -5.93
N LEU A 105 11.21 16.34 -6.05
CA LEU A 105 12.06 16.91 -5.01
C LEU A 105 11.78 18.39 -4.83
N PRO A 106 12.07 18.96 -3.65
CA PRO A 106 11.89 20.41 -3.44
C PRO A 106 12.80 21.24 -4.33
#